data_d0cf52f04bc651b42a7ed0d3bc7c4288
#
_entry.id   d0cf52f04bc651b42a7ed0d3bc7c4288
#
_cell.length_a   1.000
_cell.length_b   1.000
_cell.length_c   1.000
_cell.angle_alpha   90.00
_cell.angle_beta   90.00
_cell.angle_gamma   90.00
#
_symmetry.space_group_name_H-M   'P 1'
#
loop_
_entity.id
_entity.type
_entity.pdbx_description
1 polymer ?
#
loop_
_entity_poly.entity_id
_entity_poly.type
_entity_poly.pdbx_seq_one_letter_code
_entity_poly.pdbx_strand_id
1 'polypeptide(L)'
;MRAADFLVSTVVVLFLVVAGAYSAYALWDNSQVYAAADNVQAELLQFKPKAGADNSASFEELLGINPDVCAWVTLDNTAIDYPVVQGEDNFTYVNTDVYGDFSLAGSIFLDVNCDKNFTDPYSLLYGHHMEESKMFGDLDLYKDAEFFAENTTGELILPDRTYDLQTFACLLVPSSENAIFDPQRWDSDLQGLYTFAQENALNLNTETLAAMKAAGAVHLFNGVYRCTHHSSGVDDPVRVGFIKERMK
;
A
#
# COMPACT_ATOMS: atom_id res chain seq x y z
N MET A 1 44.05 36.31 20.77
CA MET A 1 43.49 35.94 19.45
C MET A 1 43.82 34.48 19.10
N ARG A 2 45.06 34.03 18.96
CA ARG A 2 45.39 32.65 18.53
C ARG A 2 44.79 31.52 19.36
N ALA A 3 44.71 31.67 20.69
CA ALA A 3 44.10 30.63 21.58
C ALA A 3 42.61 30.57 21.46
N ALA A 4 41.93 31.70 21.29
CA ALA A 4 40.46 31.76 21.06
C ALA A 4 40.08 31.15 19.69
N ASP A 5 40.88 31.48 18.65
CA ASP A 5 40.65 30.91 17.31
C ASP A 5 40.84 29.39 17.29
N PHE A 6 41.85 28.88 18.05
CA PHE A 6 42.07 27.44 18.20
C PHE A 6 40.92 26.75 18.93
N LEU A 7 40.41 27.34 20.02
CA LEU A 7 39.25 26.80 20.75
C LEU A 7 38.01 26.77 19.87
N VAL A 8 37.69 27.84 19.15
CA VAL A 8 36.56 27.92 18.24
C VAL A 8 36.68 26.86 17.15
N SER A 9 37.87 26.75 16.51
CA SER A 9 38.10 25.75 15.47
C SER A 9 37.94 24.34 16.01
N THR A 10 38.42 24.05 17.21
CA THR A 10 38.28 22.71 17.84
C THR A 10 36.80 22.39 18.09
N VAL A 11 36.03 23.35 18.63
CA VAL A 11 34.58 23.16 18.87
C VAL A 11 33.85 22.92 17.56
N VAL A 12 34.17 23.68 16.53
CA VAL A 12 33.55 23.50 15.20
C VAL A 12 33.86 22.12 14.61
N VAL A 13 35.13 21.68 14.70
CA VAL A 13 35.53 20.35 14.21
C VAL A 13 34.81 19.24 14.99
N LEU A 14 34.75 19.35 16.33
CA LEU A 14 34.02 18.38 17.15
C LEU A 14 32.52 18.33 16.78
N PHE A 15 31.90 19.48 16.59
CA PHE A 15 30.50 19.55 16.14
C PHE A 15 30.29 18.86 14.79
N LEU A 16 31.16 19.12 13.81
CA LEU A 16 31.09 18.50 12.49
C LEU A 16 31.29 16.98 12.55
N VAL A 17 32.22 16.50 13.39
CA VAL A 17 32.44 15.06 13.60
C VAL A 17 31.19 14.39 14.22
N VAL A 18 30.60 15.01 15.24
CA VAL A 18 29.37 14.49 15.88
C VAL A 18 28.21 14.52 14.90
N ALA A 19 28.03 15.60 14.16
CA ALA A 19 26.97 15.72 13.16
C ALA A 19 27.15 14.68 12.01
N GLY A 20 28.39 14.49 11.55
CA GLY A 20 28.71 13.48 10.55
C GLY A 20 28.45 12.04 11.03
N ALA A 21 28.86 11.74 12.26
CA ALA A 21 28.60 10.43 12.89
C ALA A 21 27.08 10.17 13.06
N TYR A 22 26.33 11.19 13.51
CA TYR A 22 24.88 11.10 13.64
C TYR A 22 24.20 10.87 12.28
N SER A 23 24.62 11.61 11.25
CA SER A 23 24.08 11.45 9.89
C SER A 23 24.37 10.05 9.34
N ALA A 24 25.59 9.55 9.54
CA ALA A 24 25.96 8.19 9.10
C ALA A 24 25.13 7.12 9.85
N TYR A 25 24.94 7.31 11.17
CA TYR A 25 24.08 6.42 11.96
C TYR A 25 22.63 6.45 11.48
N ALA A 26 22.07 7.64 11.24
CA ALA A 26 20.69 7.78 10.76
C ALA A 26 20.46 7.13 9.39
N LEU A 27 21.43 7.26 8.46
CA LEU A 27 21.36 6.58 7.17
C LEU A 27 21.44 5.05 7.32
N TRP A 28 22.33 4.58 8.20
CA TRP A 28 22.44 3.14 8.47
C TRP A 28 21.15 2.59 9.11
N ASP A 29 20.61 3.27 10.12
CA ASP A 29 19.38 2.91 10.82
C ASP A 29 18.21 2.83 9.83
N ASN A 30 18.07 3.85 8.97
CA ASN A 30 17.05 3.85 7.92
C ASN A 30 17.22 2.66 6.96
N SER A 31 18.45 2.32 6.56
CA SER A 31 18.71 1.18 5.68
C SER A 31 18.29 -0.16 6.29
N GLN A 32 18.32 -0.29 7.63
CA GLN A 32 17.87 -1.50 8.31
C GLN A 32 16.34 -1.71 8.17
N VAL A 33 15.57 -0.61 8.16
CA VAL A 33 14.10 -0.69 7.96
C VAL A 33 13.77 -1.27 6.59
N TYR A 34 14.44 -0.80 5.53
CA TYR A 34 14.25 -1.33 4.18
C TYR A 34 14.71 -2.78 4.06
N ALA A 35 15.87 -3.11 4.63
CA ALA A 35 16.37 -4.49 4.63
C ALA A 35 15.44 -5.45 5.39
N ALA A 36 14.85 -5.02 6.49
CA ALA A 36 13.87 -5.81 7.23
C ALA A 36 12.60 -6.06 6.40
N ALA A 37 12.09 -5.03 5.73
CA ALA A 37 10.93 -5.17 4.84
C ALA A 37 11.20 -6.13 3.68
N ASP A 38 12.41 -6.08 3.07
CA ASP A 38 12.84 -7.01 2.02
C ASP A 38 12.88 -8.45 2.51
N ASN A 39 13.45 -8.69 3.67
CA ASN A 39 13.56 -10.03 4.22
C ASN A 39 12.17 -10.63 4.49
N VAL A 40 11.27 -9.86 5.12
CA VAL A 40 9.89 -10.29 5.38
C VAL A 40 9.17 -10.61 4.08
N GLN A 41 9.26 -9.74 3.06
CA GLN A 41 8.64 -9.99 1.76
C GLN A 41 9.21 -11.25 1.09
N ALA A 42 10.55 -11.41 1.07
CA ALA A 42 11.20 -12.56 0.45
C ALA A 42 10.82 -13.89 1.13
N GLU A 43 10.65 -13.89 2.45
CA GLU A 43 10.18 -15.05 3.20
C GLU A 43 8.71 -15.35 2.89
N LEU A 44 7.85 -14.34 2.85
CA LEU A 44 6.43 -14.50 2.57
C LEU A 44 6.16 -14.99 1.14
N LEU A 45 6.98 -14.61 0.15
CA LEU A 45 6.85 -15.07 -1.23
C LEU A 45 6.94 -16.60 -1.38
N GLN A 46 7.55 -17.31 -0.43
CA GLN A 46 7.58 -18.77 -0.43
C GLN A 46 6.19 -19.38 -0.20
N PHE A 47 5.31 -18.65 0.46
CA PHE A 47 3.93 -19.05 0.77
C PHE A 47 2.91 -18.45 -0.21
N LYS A 48 3.36 -17.71 -1.24
CA LYS A 48 2.46 -17.09 -2.22
C LYS A 48 1.53 -18.13 -2.82
N PRO A 49 0.21 -17.95 -2.72
CA PRO A 49 -0.77 -18.85 -3.33
C PRO A 49 -0.60 -18.85 -4.85
N LYS A 50 -0.83 -20.00 -5.47
CA LYS A 50 -0.87 -20.08 -6.94
C LYS A 50 -2.26 -19.70 -7.39
N ALA A 51 -2.37 -18.75 -8.32
CA ALA A 51 -3.64 -18.39 -8.93
C ALA A 51 -4.32 -19.66 -9.50
N GLY A 52 -5.54 -19.94 -9.05
CA GLY A 52 -6.27 -21.14 -9.47
C GLY A 52 -7.55 -21.35 -8.66
N ALA A 53 -8.27 -22.41 -8.99
CA ALA A 53 -9.59 -22.67 -8.45
C ALA A 53 -9.61 -23.17 -6.98
N ASP A 54 -8.48 -23.62 -6.44
CA ASP A 54 -8.36 -24.09 -5.06
C ASP A 54 -7.00 -23.70 -4.48
N ASN A 55 -6.99 -22.62 -3.75
CA ASN A 55 -5.82 -22.06 -3.08
C ASN A 55 -5.73 -22.48 -1.61
N SER A 56 -6.65 -23.33 -1.14
CA SER A 56 -6.83 -23.65 0.27
C SER A 56 -5.53 -24.12 0.96
N ALA A 57 -4.77 -24.99 0.30
CA ALA A 57 -3.52 -25.52 0.88
C ALA A 57 -2.45 -24.43 1.12
N SER A 58 -2.26 -23.50 0.17
CA SER A 58 -1.31 -22.39 0.35
C SER A 58 -1.79 -21.40 1.42
N PHE A 59 -3.10 -21.18 1.52
CA PHE A 59 -3.66 -20.34 2.57
C PHE A 59 -3.63 -21.01 3.96
N GLU A 60 -3.69 -22.34 4.06
CA GLU A 60 -3.50 -23.04 5.34
C GLU A 60 -2.13 -22.73 5.95
N GLU A 61 -1.06 -22.69 5.14
CA GLU A 61 0.27 -22.31 5.60
C GLU A 61 0.32 -20.85 6.05
N LEU A 62 -0.24 -19.92 5.28
CA LEU A 62 -0.32 -18.49 5.64
C LEU A 62 -1.16 -18.26 6.90
N LEU A 63 -2.31 -18.92 7.02
CA LEU A 63 -3.18 -18.86 8.21
C LEU A 63 -2.51 -19.49 9.43
N GLY A 64 -1.61 -20.45 9.23
CA GLY A 64 -0.76 -21.00 10.28
C GLY A 64 0.28 -19.99 10.79
N ILE A 65 0.72 -19.06 9.95
CA ILE A 65 1.59 -17.94 10.33
C ILE A 65 0.77 -16.85 11.04
N ASN A 66 -0.33 -16.41 10.39
CA ASN A 66 -1.19 -15.36 10.93
C ASN A 66 -2.65 -15.61 10.51
N PRO A 67 -3.57 -15.84 11.48
CA PRO A 67 -4.98 -16.08 11.21
C PRO A 67 -5.74 -14.87 10.64
N ASP A 68 -5.13 -13.69 10.68
CA ASP A 68 -5.67 -12.46 10.12
C ASP A 68 -5.44 -12.32 8.61
N VAL A 69 -4.63 -13.19 8.00
CA VAL A 69 -4.46 -13.20 6.54
C VAL A 69 -5.80 -13.53 5.87
N CYS A 70 -6.23 -12.68 4.94
CA CYS A 70 -7.50 -12.83 4.22
C CYS A 70 -7.33 -12.93 2.70
N ALA A 71 -6.26 -12.39 2.15
CA ALA A 71 -5.99 -12.41 0.71
C ALA A 71 -4.49 -12.29 0.41
N TRP A 72 -4.16 -12.35 -0.88
CA TRP A 72 -2.86 -11.99 -1.44
C TRP A 72 -3.08 -11.06 -2.62
N VAL A 73 -2.40 -9.91 -2.68
CA VAL A 73 -2.52 -8.94 -3.76
C VAL A 73 -1.25 -8.86 -4.57
N THR A 74 -1.39 -8.85 -5.89
CA THR A 74 -0.28 -8.65 -6.84
C THR A 74 -0.69 -7.62 -7.88
N LEU A 75 0.20 -6.68 -8.22
CA LEU A 75 0.04 -5.78 -9.36
C LEU A 75 1.18 -6.01 -10.35
N ASP A 76 0.81 -6.27 -11.60
CA ASP A 76 1.78 -6.60 -12.65
C ASP A 76 2.75 -5.44 -12.91
N ASN A 77 4.01 -5.80 -13.18
CA ASN A 77 5.11 -4.86 -13.42
C ASN A 77 5.39 -3.88 -12.26
N THR A 78 5.01 -4.24 -11.04
CA THR A 78 5.35 -3.55 -9.80
C THR A 78 5.95 -4.54 -8.79
N ALA A 79 6.54 -4.04 -7.71
CA ALA A 79 6.97 -4.85 -6.59
C ALA A 79 5.82 -5.13 -5.57
N ILE A 80 4.60 -4.73 -5.89
CA ILE A 80 3.43 -5.00 -5.04
C ILE A 80 3.03 -6.46 -5.19
N ASP A 81 3.47 -7.27 -4.24
CA ASP A 81 3.25 -8.71 -4.18
C ASP A 81 3.27 -9.15 -2.71
N TYR A 82 2.10 -9.02 -2.02
CA TYR A 82 2.00 -9.12 -0.58
C TYR A 82 0.74 -9.85 -0.11
N PRO A 83 0.82 -10.58 1.03
CA PRO A 83 -0.38 -10.99 1.74
C PRO A 83 -1.13 -9.77 2.29
N VAL A 84 -2.43 -9.89 2.37
CA VAL A 84 -3.34 -8.91 2.96
C VAL A 84 -3.85 -9.45 4.28
N VAL A 85 -3.73 -8.68 5.34
CA VAL A 85 -4.24 -9.01 6.68
C VAL A 85 -5.42 -8.11 7.04
N GLN A 86 -6.27 -8.54 7.98
CA GLN A 86 -7.31 -7.69 8.56
C GLN A 86 -7.31 -7.84 10.08
N GLY A 87 -6.89 -6.78 10.79
CA GLY A 87 -6.87 -6.76 12.25
C GLY A 87 -8.21 -6.37 12.87
N GLU A 88 -8.22 -6.28 14.19
CA GLU A 88 -9.39 -5.82 14.96
C GLU A 88 -9.68 -4.32 14.78
N ASP A 89 -8.70 -3.56 14.30
CA ASP A 89 -8.81 -2.14 13.98
C ASP A 89 -7.84 -1.74 12.85
N ASN A 90 -7.92 -0.48 12.39
CA ASN A 90 -7.06 0.06 11.34
C ASN A 90 -5.66 0.52 11.83
N PHE A 91 -5.28 0.19 13.07
CA PHE A 91 -3.98 0.55 13.65
C PHE A 91 -3.07 -0.64 13.91
N THR A 92 -3.65 -1.82 14.07
CA THR A 92 -2.95 -3.07 14.40
C THR A 92 -1.77 -3.31 13.45
N TYR A 93 -1.98 -3.21 12.15
CA TYR A 93 -0.98 -3.54 11.13
C TYR A 93 -0.22 -2.34 10.56
N VAL A 94 -0.40 -1.15 11.11
CA VAL A 94 0.38 0.03 10.69
C VAL A 94 1.87 -0.13 10.99
N ASN A 95 2.21 -0.73 12.13
CA ASN A 95 3.60 -0.96 12.55
C ASN A 95 3.83 -2.41 13.00
N THR A 96 3.09 -3.36 12.41
CA THR A 96 3.22 -4.79 12.70
C THR A 96 3.29 -5.54 11.38
N ASP A 97 4.26 -6.42 11.23
CA ASP A 97 4.37 -7.27 10.06
C ASP A 97 3.42 -8.48 10.13
N VAL A 98 3.43 -9.29 9.07
CA VAL A 98 2.56 -10.47 8.98
C VAL A 98 2.88 -11.53 10.04
N TYR A 99 4.11 -11.56 10.57
CA TYR A 99 4.51 -12.48 11.65
C TYR A 99 4.07 -12.01 13.04
N GLY A 100 3.53 -10.79 13.15
CA GLY A 100 3.13 -10.18 14.42
C GLY A 100 4.26 -9.42 15.12
N ASP A 101 5.40 -9.26 14.45
CA ASP A 101 6.55 -8.53 14.99
C ASP A 101 6.46 -7.03 14.64
N PHE A 102 7.07 -6.19 15.50
CA PHE A 102 7.14 -4.77 15.25
C PHE A 102 7.94 -4.48 13.97
N SER A 103 7.34 -3.76 13.03
CA SER A 103 7.95 -3.35 11.77
C SER A 103 7.49 -1.95 11.39
N LEU A 104 8.42 -1.05 11.10
CA LEU A 104 8.10 0.29 10.58
C LEU A 104 7.52 0.26 9.16
N ALA A 105 7.69 -0.84 8.43
CA ALA A 105 7.04 -1.06 7.15
C ALA A 105 5.58 -1.51 7.30
N GLY A 106 5.19 -2.04 8.47
CA GLY A 106 3.87 -2.59 8.70
C GLY A 106 3.52 -3.74 7.75
N SER A 107 2.25 -3.89 7.48
CA SER A 107 1.69 -4.85 6.51
C SER A 107 0.75 -4.15 5.53
N ILE A 108 0.40 -4.83 4.44
CA ILE A 108 -0.77 -4.45 3.64
C ILE A 108 -2.00 -4.99 4.35
N PHE A 109 -2.96 -4.13 4.67
CA PHE A 109 -4.13 -4.53 5.43
C PHE A 109 -5.44 -3.97 4.88
N LEU A 110 -6.51 -4.74 5.09
CA LEU A 110 -7.87 -4.40 4.73
C LEU A 110 -8.52 -3.57 5.84
N ASP A 111 -9.28 -2.53 5.47
CA ASP A 111 -10.04 -1.72 6.44
C ASP A 111 -10.96 -2.62 7.28
N VAL A 112 -11.01 -2.35 8.59
CA VAL A 112 -11.80 -3.14 9.55
C VAL A 112 -13.31 -3.14 9.24
N ASN A 113 -13.82 -2.13 8.52
CA ASN A 113 -15.22 -2.04 8.13
C ASN A 113 -15.53 -2.77 6.82
N CYS A 114 -14.53 -3.36 6.15
CA CYS A 114 -14.71 -4.15 4.94
C CYS A 114 -14.90 -5.63 5.27
N ASP A 115 -15.66 -6.34 4.43
CA ASP A 115 -15.77 -7.80 4.54
C ASP A 115 -14.47 -8.49 4.12
N LYS A 116 -13.91 -9.30 5.03
CA LYS A 116 -12.66 -10.02 4.75
C LYS A 116 -12.77 -11.05 3.61
N ASN A 117 -13.97 -11.37 3.15
CA ASN A 117 -14.19 -12.17 1.95
C ASN A 117 -14.30 -11.32 0.68
N PHE A 118 -14.10 -10.01 0.78
CA PHE A 118 -14.14 -9.05 -0.33
C PHE A 118 -15.48 -9.12 -1.09
N THR A 119 -16.59 -9.24 -0.40
CA THR A 119 -17.94 -9.25 -1.00
C THR A 119 -18.55 -7.86 -1.06
N ASP A 120 -17.97 -6.88 -0.37
CA ASP A 120 -18.41 -5.50 -0.40
C ASP A 120 -18.20 -4.84 -1.78
N PRO A 121 -19.05 -3.89 -2.15
CA PRO A 121 -18.87 -3.10 -3.36
C PRO A 121 -17.58 -2.27 -3.37
N TYR A 122 -17.06 -1.95 -2.20
CA TYR A 122 -15.86 -1.16 -2.02
C TYR A 122 -15.00 -1.75 -0.91
N SER A 123 -13.82 -2.22 -1.26
CA SER A 123 -12.83 -2.72 -0.31
C SER A 123 -11.61 -1.80 -0.28
N LEU A 124 -11.20 -1.40 0.91
CA LEU A 124 -10.13 -0.43 1.13
C LEU A 124 -8.90 -1.11 1.72
N LEU A 125 -7.82 -1.16 0.96
CA LEU A 125 -6.52 -1.64 1.41
C LEU A 125 -5.62 -0.47 1.81
N TYR A 126 -4.89 -0.66 2.90
CA TYR A 126 -3.86 0.27 3.38
C TYR A 126 -2.48 -0.37 3.26
N GLY A 127 -1.49 0.46 3.08
CA GLY A 127 -0.08 0.08 3.12
C GLY A 127 0.81 1.30 3.19
N HIS A 128 1.98 1.17 3.80
CA HIS A 128 2.95 2.26 3.80
C HIS A 128 3.47 2.54 2.38
N HIS A 129 3.72 3.82 2.08
CA HIS A 129 4.56 4.18 0.95
C HIS A 129 6.02 4.19 1.40
N MET A 130 6.77 3.40 0.81
CA MET A 130 8.20 3.39 1.03
C MET A 130 8.91 3.61 -0.30
N GLU A 131 10.04 4.27 -0.26
CA GLU A 131 10.94 4.34 -1.41
C GLU A 131 11.44 2.94 -1.77
N GLU A 132 12.22 2.83 -2.84
CA GLU A 132 12.79 1.56 -3.30
C GLU A 132 11.75 0.46 -3.59
N SER A 133 10.57 0.87 -4.09
CA SER A 133 9.50 -0.06 -4.50
C SER A 133 9.00 -0.98 -3.39
N LYS A 134 9.01 -0.52 -2.12
CA LYS A 134 8.50 -1.31 -1.01
C LYS A 134 7.07 -0.98 -0.67
N MET A 135 6.37 -1.98 -0.13
CA MET A 135 4.97 -1.88 0.26
C MET A 135 4.13 -1.32 -0.91
N PHE A 136 3.41 -0.22 -0.72
CA PHE A 136 2.68 0.46 -1.79
C PHE A 136 3.48 1.58 -2.49
N GLY A 137 4.81 1.61 -2.37
CA GLY A 137 5.66 2.63 -3.02
C GLY A 137 5.45 2.71 -4.53
N ASP A 138 5.30 1.57 -5.20
CA ASP A 138 5.12 1.50 -6.65
C ASP A 138 3.75 2.00 -7.15
N LEU A 139 2.80 2.32 -6.28
CA LEU A 139 1.61 3.06 -6.70
C LEU A 139 1.96 4.42 -7.32
N ASP A 140 3.14 4.94 -7.01
CA ASP A 140 3.68 6.16 -7.61
C ASP A 140 3.90 6.06 -9.12
N LEU A 141 4.20 4.86 -9.62
CA LEU A 141 4.39 4.61 -11.04
C LEU A 141 3.13 4.94 -11.84
N TYR A 142 1.96 4.72 -11.25
CA TYR A 142 0.66 4.99 -11.88
C TYR A 142 0.35 6.48 -12.07
N LYS A 143 1.19 7.38 -11.55
CA LYS A 143 1.12 8.83 -11.85
C LYS A 143 1.59 9.13 -13.26
N ASP A 144 2.49 8.32 -13.80
CA ASP A 144 2.93 8.40 -15.19
C ASP A 144 1.84 7.83 -16.10
N ALA A 145 1.43 8.60 -17.10
CA ALA A 145 0.31 8.24 -17.97
C ALA A 145 0.63 7.06 -18.90
N GLU A 146 1.88 6.89 -19.31
CA GLU A 146 2.34 5.76 -20.14
C GLU A 146 2.34 4.47 -19.32
N PHE A 147 2.95 4.52 -18.12
CA PHE A 147 2.92 3.40 -17.20
C PHE A 147 1.49 2.99 -16.85
N PHE A 148 0.62 3.96 -16.50
CA PHE A 148 -0.79 3.71 -16.18
C PHE A 148 -1.54 3.04 -17.34
N ALA A 149 -1.28 3.43 -18.59
CA ALA A 149 -1.96 2.87 -19.75
C ALA A 149 -1.50 1.44 -20.09
N GLU A 150 -0.24 1.11 -19.82
CA GLU A 150 0.37 -0.17 -20.16
C GLU A 150 0.24 -1.21 -19.05
N ASN A 151 0.14 -0.78 -17.77
CA ASN A 151 0.16 -1.67 -16.60
C ASN A 151 -1.19 -1.66 -15.88
N THR A 152 -2.17 -2.32 -16.48
CA THR A 152 -3.57 -2.28 -16.03
C THR A 152 -4.01 -3.52 -15.27
N THR A 153 -3.14 -4.51 -15.07
CA THR A 153 -3.54 -5.84 -14.57
C THR A 153 -2.90 -6.18 -13.23
N GLY A 154 -3.52 -7.10 -12.53
CA GLY A 154 -3.07 -7.66 -11.26
C GLY A 154 -4.00 -8.79 -10.82
N GLU A 155 -3.74 -9.35 -9.65
CA GLU A 155 -4.53 -10.42 -9.07
C GLU A 155 -4.81 -10.16 -7.59
N LEU A 156 -6.01 -10.52 -7.14
CA LEU A 156 -6.33 -10.68 -5.73
C LEU A 156 -6.73 -12.15 -5.50
N ILE A 157 -5.89 -12.85 -4.76
CA ILE A 157 -6.04 -14.28 -4.52
C ILE A 157 -6.64 -14.46 -3.12
N LEU A 158 -7.78 -15.13 -3.04
CA LEU A 158 -8.45 -15.52 -1.80
C LEU A 158 -8.30 -17.04 -1.60
N PRO A 159 -8.65 -17.56 -0.41
CA PRO A 159 -8.59 -18.99 -0.16
C PRO A 159 -9.39 -19.85 -1.13
N ASP A 160 -10.54 -19.37 -1.58
CA ASP A 160 -11.50 -20.12 -2.40
C ASP A 160 -11.64 -19.63 -3.84
N ARG A 161 -11.00 -18.51 -4.19
CA ARG A 161 -11.11 -17.89 -5.52
C ARG A 161 -10.00 -16.91 -5.82
N THR A 162 -9.84 -16.58 -7.08
CA THR A 162 -8.95 -15.52 -7.55
C THR A 162 -9.74 -14.51 -8.37
N TYR A 163 -9.47 -13.24 -8.14
CA TYR A 163 -9.98 -12.13 -8.92
C TYR A 163 -8.90 -11.55 -9.82
N ASP A 164 -9.21 -11.38 -11.11
CA ASP A 164 -8.39 -10.57 -12.00
C ASP A 164 -8.68 -9.09 -11.71
N LEU A 165 -7.66 -8.35 -11.37
CA LEU A 165 -7.74 -6.91 -11.11
C LEU A 165 -7.49 -6.13 -12.40
N GLN A 166 -8.20 -5.02 -12.58
CA GLN A 166 -7.95 -4.10 -13.67
C GLN A 166 -7.97 -2.65 -13.17
N THR A 167 -6.84 -1.96 -13.34
CA THR A 167 -6.70 -0.56 -12.94
C THR A 167 -7.60 0.34 -13.79
N PHE A 168 -8.41 1.19 -13.16
CA PHE A 168 -9.25 2.14 -13.86
C PHE A 168 -8.97 3.61 -13.56
N ALA A 169 -8.39 3.91 -12.39
CA ALA A 169 -8.04 5.29 -12.02
C ALA A 169 -6.84 5.35 -11.08
N CYS A 170 -6.04 6.39 -11.23
CA CYS A 170 -5.06 6.84 -10.26
C CYS A 170 -5.48 8.22 -9.76
N LEU A 171 -5.61 8.39 -8.45
CA LEU A 171 -6.03 9.64 -7.83
C LEU A 171 -4.95 10.21 -6.93
N LEU A 172 -4.86 11.53 -6.91
CA LEU A 172 -4.13 12.27 -5.90
C LEU A 172 -5.13 13.09 -5.12
N VAL A 173 -5.36 12.71 -3.87
CA VAL A 173 -6.32 13.38 -2.99
C VAL A 173 -5.65 13.79 -1.69
N PRO A 174 -6.06 14.92 -1.09
CA PRO A 174 -5.55 15.33 0.21
C PRO A 174 -5.83 14.27 1.29
N SER A 175 -4.98 14.18 2.29
CA SER A 175 -5.18 13.28 3.45
C SER A 175 -6.45 13.62 4.26
N SER A 176 -6.97 14.84 4.09
CA SER A 176 -8.22 15.31 4.68
C SER A 176 -9.47 14.90 3.90
N GLU A 177 -9.34 14.28 2.72
CA GLU A 177 -10.48 13.78 1.95
C GLU A 177 -11.04 12.50 2.58
N ASN A 178 -12.12 12.66 3.35
CA ASN A 178 -12.72 11.55 4.08
C ASN A 178 -13.52 10.58 3.22
N ALA A 179 -13.92 11.01 2.04
CA ALA A 179 -14.78 10.19 1.18
C ALA A 179 -14.16 8.82 0.84
N ILE A 180 -12.86 8.80 0.58
CA ILE A 180 -12.13 7.58 0.20
C ILE A 180 -11.95 6.64 1.39
N PHE A 181 -11.83 7.21 2.60
CA PHE A 181 -11.54 6.46 3.83
C PHE A 181 -12.81 5.98 4.56
N ASP A 182 -13.96 6.05 3.90
CA ASP A 182 -15.24 5.59 4.44
C ASP A 182 -15.86 4.54 3.48
N PRO A 183 -15.49 3.25 3.64
CA PRO A 183 -16.02 2.18 2.80
C PRO A 183 -17.54 2.13 2.83
N GLN A 184 -18.17 2.32 3.98
CA GLN A 184 -19.63 2.22 4.15
C GLN A 184 -20.40 3.28 3.32
N ARG A 185 -19.78 4.41 3.04
CA ARG A 185 -20.36 5.44 2.16
C ARG A 185 -20.65 4.89 0.77
N TRP A 186 -19.76 4.06 0.24
CA TRP A 186 -19.82 3.59 -1.14
C TRP A 186 -20.63 2.30 -1.32
N ASP A 187 -20.93 1.60 -0.23
CA ASP A 187 -21.78 0.39 -0.28
C ASP A 187 -23.15 0.68 -0.88
N SER A 188 -23.67 1.88 -0.66
CA SER A 188 -24.99 2.30 -1.15
C SER A 188 -24.92 3.27 -2.34
N ASP A 189 -23.75 3.82 -2.67
CA ASP A 189 -23.59 4.87 -3.70
C ASP A 189 -22.36 4.64 -4.60
N LEU A 190 -22.33 3.52 -5.29
CA LEU A 190 -21.30 3.24 -6.31
C LEU A 190 -21.25 4.29 -7.42
N GLN A 191 -22.38 4.90 -7.78
CA GLN A 191 -22.41 5.94 -8.80
C GLN A 191 -21.70 7.20 -8.33
N GLY A 192 -21.84 7.55 -7.04
CA GLY A 192 -21.08 8.63 -6.42
C GLY A 192 -19.59 8.36 -6.42
N LEU A 193 -19.15 7.13 -6.15
CA LEU A 193 -17.75 6.72 -6.25
C LEU A 193 -17.19 6.90 -7.66
N TYR A 194 -17.93 6.46 -8.69
CA TYR A 194 -17.49 6.62 -10.08
C TYR A 194 -17.37 8.10 -10.47
N THR A 195 -18.31 8.93 -10.01
CA THR A 195 -18.26 10.37 -10.23
C THR A 195 -17.07 11.00 -9.53
N PHE A 196 -16.85 10.65 -8.26
CA PHE A 196 -15.70 11.10 -7.49
C PHE A 196 -14.38 10.73 -8.19
N ALA A 197 -14.26 9.50 -8.66
CA ALA A 197 -13.07 9.04 -9.37
C ALA A 197 -12.85 9.85 -10.67
N GLN A 198 -13.91 10.10 -11.44
CA GLN A 198 -13.83 10.89 -12.68
C GLN A 198 -13.39 12.34 -12.45
N GLU A 199 -13.84 12.94 -11.35
CA GLU A 199 -13.55 14.34 -11.02
C GLU A 199 -12.15 14.55 -10.43
N ASN A 200 -11.58 13.51 -9.78
CA ASN A 200 -10.34 13.60 -9.04
C ASN A 200 -9.18 12.77 -9.62
N ALA A 201 -9.42 12.01 -10.70
CA ALA A 201 -8.37 11.18 -11.27
C ALA A 201 -7.27 12.01 -11.93
N LEU A 202 -6.02 11.69 -11.61
CA LEU A 202 -4.86 12.12 -12.37
C LEU A 202 -4.78 11.37 -13.70
N ASN A 203 -4.98 10.04 -13.64
CA ASN A 203 -5.08 9.16 -14.81
C ASN A 203 -6.35 8.32 -14.69
N LEU A 204 -7.10 8.19 -15.79
CA LEU A 204 -8.38 7.48 -15.83
C LEU A 204 -8.48 6.60 -17.07
N ASN A 205 -8.78 5.32 -16.87
CA ASN A 205 -9.16 4.41 -17.94
C ASN A 205 -10.69 4.46 -18.13
N THR A 206 -11.12 5.25 -19.11
CA THR A 206 -12.55 5.49 -19.37
C THR A 206 -13.27 4.27 -19.91
N GLU A 207 -12.57 3.38 -20.62
CA GLU A 207 -13.12 2.14 -21.15
C GLU A 207 -13.44 1.17 -20.00
N THR A 208 -12.49 0.95 -19.08
CA THR A 208 -12.69 0.13 -17.88
C THR A 208 -13.83 0.70 -17.04
N LEU A 209 -13.86 2.01 -16.81
CA LEU A 209 -14.93 2.66 -16.05
C LEU A 209 -16.31 2.49 -16.71
N ALA A 210 -16.39 2.60 -18.04
CA ALA A 210 -17.64 2.38 -18.76
C ALA A 210 -18.11 0.93 -18.66
N ALA A 211 -17.21 -0.03 -18.76
CA ALA A 211 -17.51 -1.44 -18.58
C ALA A 211 -18.02 -1.74 -17.15
N MET A 212 -17.43 -1.13 -16.12
CA MET A 212 -17.89 -1.23 -14.73
C MET A 212 -19.31 -0.72 -14.56
N LYS A 213 -19.62 0.47 -15.10
CA LYS A 213 -20.96 1.07 -15.05
C LYS A 213 -21.99 0.22 -15.75
N ALA A 214 -21.65 -0.38 -16.90
CA ALA A 214 -22.54 -1.22 -17.68
C ALA A 214 -22.80 -2.58 -17.00
N ALA A 215 -21.81 -3.15 -16.35
CA ALA A 215 -21.92 -4.44 -15.67
C ALA A 215 -22.65 -4.37 -14.32
N GLY A 216 -22.90 -3.15 -13.80
CA GLY A 216 -23.35 -2.97 -12.41
C GLY A 216 -22.34 -3.57 -11.41
N ALA A 217 -21.11 -3.67 -11.81
CA ALA A 217 -20.10 -4.44 -11.16
C ALA A 217 -19.42 -3.65 -10.05
N VAL A 218 -18.92 -4.33 -9.25
CA VAL A 218 -19.20 -4.48 -8.01
C VAL A 218 -18.06 -4.61 -6.99
N HIS A 219 -16.84 -4.83 -7.33
CA HIS A 219 -15.78 -4.83 -6.33
C HIS A 219 -14.67 -3.88 -6.78
N LEU A 220 -14.38 -2.91 -5.95
CA LEU A 220 -13.34 -1.91 -6.16
C LEU A 220 -12.30 -2.07 -5.06
N PHE A 221 -11.07 -2.29 -5.46
CA PHE A 221 -9.96 -2.32 -4.53
C PHE A 221 -9.24 -0.97 -4.53
N ASN A 222 -8.98 -0.47 -3.35
CA ASN A 222 -8.25 0.75 -3.12
C ASN A 222 -6.92 0.42 -2.46
N GLY A 223 -5.85 0.60 -3.18
CA GLY A 223 -4.59 0.80 -2.52
C GLY A 223 -4.54 2.21 -1.97
N VAL A 224 -4.97 2.44 -0.74
CA VAL A 224 -4.80 3.73 -0.09
C VAL A 224 -3.51 3.77 0.68
N TYR A 225 -2.81 4.79 0.41
CA TYR A 225 -1.56 5.14 0.90
C TYR A 225 -1.67 6.28 1.91
N ARG A 226 -1.48 6.01 3.17
CA ARG A 226 -1.27 7.02 4.18
C ARG A 226 0.16 6.97 4.67
N CYS A 227 1.00 7.87 4.21
CA CYS A 227 2.28 8.09 4.84
C CYS A 227 2.07 8.69 6.22
N THR A 228 2.31 7.91 7.28
CA THR A 228 2.35 8.43 8.65
C THR A 228 3.73 8.97 9.02
N HIS A 229 4.66 9.05 8.06
CA HIS A 229 5.97 9.60 8.33
C HIS A 229 5.92 11.12 8.39
N HIS A 230 5.88 11.61 9.59
CA HIS A 230 6.04 13.01 9.96
C HIS A 230 7.49 13.45 9.75
N SER A 231 7.82 13.81 8.53
CA SER A 231 9.01 14.62 8.30
C SER A 231 8.65 15.74 7.33
N SER A 232 8.52 16.93 7.90
CA SER A 232 8.25 18.20 7.23
C SER A 232 6.79 18.49 6.82
N GLY A 233 5.99 19.01 7.69
CA GLY A 233 5.02 20.11 7.59
C GLY A 233 4.27 20.43 6.29
N VAL A 234 4.26 19.51 5.33
CA VAL A 234 3.49 19.60 4.10
C VAL A 234 2.60 18.37 4.07
N ASP A 235 1.28 18.56 4.00
CA ASP A 235 0.31 17.50 3.76
C ASP A 235 0.62 16.88 2.38
N ASP A 236 1.38 15.79 2.37
CA ASP A 236 1.59 15.02 1.13
C ASP A 236 0.24 14.45 0.68
N PRO A 237 -0.16 14.67 -0.57
CA PRO A 237 -1.44 14.17 -1.07
C PRO A 237 -1.47 12.64 -1.01
N VAL A 238 -2.54 12.10 -0.44
CA VAL A 238 -2.79 10.66 -0.41
C VAL A 238 -3.01 10.17 -1.84
N ARG A 239 -2.34 9.08 -2.21
CA ARG A 239 -2.41 8.51 -3.56
C ARG A 239 -3.25 7.26 -3.53
N VAL A 240 -4.17 7.14 -4.46
CA VAL A 240 -5.12 6.05 -4.52
C VAL A 240 -5.06 5.42 -5.89
N GLY A 241 -4.77 4.12 -5.94
CA GLY A 241 -4.97 3.33 -7.15
C GLY A 241 -6.29 2.59 -7.05
N PHE A 242 -7.19 2.76 -8.02
CA PHE A 242 -8.43 1.99 -8.12
C PHE A 242 -8.24 0.84 -9.09
N ILE A 243 -8.66 -0.34 -8.69
CA ILE A 243 -8.50 -1.57 -9.45
C ILE A 243 -9.85 -2.24 -9.57
N LYS A 244 -10.26 -2.54 -10.80
CA LYS A 244 -11.49 -3.30 -11.06
C LYS A 244 -11.21 -4.79 -11.02
N GLU A 245 -12.15 -5.51 -10.46
CA GLU A 245 -12.21 -6.95 -10.45
C GLU A 245 -12.96 -7.52 -11.66
N ARG A 246 -12.48 -8.64 -12.15
CA ARG A 246 -13.21 -9.52 -13.06
C ARG A 246 -13.24 -10.92 -12.44
N MET A 247 -14.44 -11.42 -12.14
CA MET A 247 -14.55 -12.83 -11.72
C MET A 247 -14.17 -13.77 -12.86
N LYS A 248 -13.31 -14.73 -12.55
CA LYS A 248 -13.07 -15.92 -13.37
C LYS A 248 -14.14 -16.97 -13.15
#